data_bb62f786cf4caeeb3df4c477a1b5fff6
#
_entry.id   bb62f786cf4caeeb3df4c477a1b5fff6
#
_cell.length_a   1.000
_cell.length_b   1.000
_cell.length_c   1.000
_cell.angle_alpha   90.00
_cell.angle_beta   90.00
_cell.angle_gamma   90.00
#
_symmetry.space_group_name_H-M   'P 1'
#
loop_
_entity.id
_entity.type
_entity.pdbx_description
1 polymer ?
#
loop_
_entity_poly.entity_id
_entity_poly.type
_entity_poly.pdbx_seq_one_letter_code
_entity_poly.pdbx_strand_id
1 'polypeptide(L)'
;MGIFDLLNGPDINEGLKDYQIEEKAILLDAREADEYAGGHISGSINLPLSRFMEAEKMFEDKSVPIYVYCHSGARSKRMAAGLTKLGFKKVVNIGGIMDYKGQLER
;
A
#
# COMPACT_ATOMS: atom_id res chain seq x y z
N MET A 1 8.32 14.16 11.18
CA MET A 1 6.87 14.04 11.09
C MET A 1 6.22 15.32 11.57
N GLY A 2 5.42 15.95 10.76
CA GLY A 2 4.78 17.21 11.11
C GLY A 2 3.33 17.05 11.55
N ILE A 3 2.74 18.15 11.98
CA ILE A 3 1.34 18.18 12.39
C ILE A 3 0.41 17.75 11.25
N PHE A 4 0.80 17.98 9.99
CA PHE A 4 0.00 17.59 8.83
C PHE A 4 -0.23 16.07 8.74
N ASP A 5 0.75 15.28 9.16
CA ASP A 5 0.62 13.82 9.14
C ASP A 5 -0.47 13.35 10.11
N LEU A 6 -0.63 14.04 11.23
CA LEU A 6 -1.66 13.72 12.21
C LEU A 6 -3.06 14.07 11.70
N LEU A 7 -3.17 15.14 10.90
CA LEU A 7 -4.46 15.64 10.42
C LEU A 7 -4.90 15.02 9.09
N ASN A 8 -3.94 14.76 8.21
CA ASN A 8 -4.22 14.36 6.82
C ASN A 8 -3.81 12.93 6.51
N GLY A 9 -3.25 12.23 7.49
CA GLY A 9 -2.74 10.88 7.30
C GLY A 9 -1.40 10.87 6.57
N PRO A 10 -0.94 9.68 6.16
CA PRO A 10 0.38 9.53 5.52
C PRO A 10 0.39 10.15 4.11
N ASP A 11 1.56 10.67 3.75
CA ASP A 11 1.82 11.22 2.42
C ASP A 11 2.38 10.11 1.53
N ILE A 12 1.63 9.73 0.51
CA ILE A 12 2.03 8.65 -0.39
C ILE A 12 3.38 8.91 -1.07
N ASN A 13 3.68 10.18 -1.38
CA ASN A 13 4.93 10.52 -2.05
C ASN A 13 6.14 10.22 -1.15
N GLU A 14 6.03 10.50 0.14
CA GLU A 14 7.07 10.16 1.10
C GLU A 14 7.15 8.66 1.34
N GLY A 15 6.00 7.99 1.45
CA GLY A 15 5.96 6.54 1.62
C GLY A 15 6.60 5.80 0.47
N LEU A 16 6.44 6.29 -0.76
CA LEU A 16 7.07 5.68 -1.93
C LEU A 16 8.59 5.81 -1.90
N LYS A 17 9.13 6.89 -1.34
CA LYS A 17 10.57 7.00 -1.15
C LYS A 17 11.11 5.93 -0.23
N ASP A 18 10.40 5.68 0.88
CA ASP A 18 10.78 4.63 1.83
C ASP A 18 10.72 3.26 1.16
N TYR A 19 9.64 2.99 0.41
CA TYR A 19 9.50 1.75 -0.34
C TYR A 19 10.66 1.52 -1.31
N GLN A 20 11.06 2.57 -2.04
CA GLN A 20 12.09 2.46 -3.08
C GLN A 20 13.46 2.09 -2.53
N ILE A 21 13.76 2.48 -1.30
CA ILE A 21 15.07 2.18 -0.69
C ILE A 21 15.07 0.91 0.17
N GLU A 22 13.91 0.32 0.40
CA GLU A 22 13.80 -0.87 1.25
C GLU A 22 13.93 -2.14 0.41
N GLU A 23 14.95 -2.97 0.72
CA GLU A 23 15.15 -4.23 0.01
C GLU A 23 13.96 -5.16 0.14
N LYS A 24 13.60 -5.80 -0.97
CA LYS A 24 12.54 -6.82 -1.04
C LYS A 24 11.16 -6.29 -0.66
N ALA A 25 11.00 -4.98 -0.58
CA ALA A 25 9.71 -4.39 -0.24
C ALA A 25 8.69 -4.62 -1.35
N ILE A 26 7.45 -4.82 -0.94
CA ILE A 26 6.31 -5.00 -1.83
C ILE A 26 5.46 -3.73 -1.78
N LEU A 27 5.03 -3.26 -2.95
CA LEU A 27 4.08 -2.16 -3.05
C LEU A 27 2.73 -2.76 -3.42
N LEU A 28 1.75 -2.58 -2.54
CA LEU A 28 0.44 -3.21 -2.66
C LEU A 28 -0.64 -2.17 -2.88
N ASP A 29 -1.43 -2.36 -3.93
CA ASP A 29 -2.59 -1.51 -4.23
C ASP A 29 -3.84 -2.24 -3.73
N ALA A 30 -4.50 -1.66 -2.70
CA ALA A 30 -5.66 -2.27 -2.04
C ALA A 30 -6.99 -1.91 -2.69
N ARG A 31 -6.95 -1.23 -3.85
CA ARG A 31 -8.17 -0.85 -4.58
C ARG A 31 -8.74 -2.03 -5.36
N GLU A 32 -9.91 -1.85 -5.94
CA GLU A 32 -10.52 -2.87 -6.78
C GLU A 32 -9.78 -3.00 -8.11
N ALA A 33 -9.96 -4.14 -8.78
CA ALA A 33 -9.23 -4.45 -10.00
C ALA A 33 -9.47 -3.44 -11.12
N ASP A 34 -10.68 -2.92 -11.24
CA ASP A 34 -11.01 -1.93 -12.27
C ASP A 34 -10.35 -0.58 -11.99
N GLU A 35 -10.24 -0.20 -10.71
CA GLU A 35 -9.50 1.00 -10.33
C GLU A 35 -8.02 0.87 -10.70
N TYR A 36 -7.44 -0.28 -10.40
CA TYR A 36 -6.05 -0.57 -10.71
C TYR A 36 -5.80 -0.52 -12.22
N ALA A 37 -6.67 -1.14 -12.99
CA ALA A 37 -6.55 -1.17 -14.46
C ALA A 37 -6.64 0.24 -15.07
N GLY A 38 -7.40 1.13 -14.44
CA GLY A 38 -7.54 2.51 -14.90
C GLY A 38 -6.33 3.39 -14.64
N GLY A 39 -5.39 2.94 -13.81
CA GLY A 39 -4.15 3.64 -13.51
C GLY A 39 -3.64 3.25 -12.14
N HIS A 40 -2.36 2.89 -12.06
CA HIS A 40 -1.72 2.47 -10.81
C HIS A 40 -0.28 2.93 -10.76
N ILE A 41 0.35 2.79 -9.61
CA ILE A 41 1.75 3.16 -9.44
C ILE A 41 2.64 2.03 -9.94
N SER A 42 3.66 2.39 -10.69
CA SER A 42 4.63 1.44 -11.25
C SER A 42 5.19 0.52 -10.17
N GLY A 43 5.22 -0.78 -10.44
CA GLY A 43 5.73 -1.79 -9.52
C GLY A 43 4.72 -2.29 -8.51
N SER A 44 3.52 -1.74 -8.47
CA SER A 44 2.52 -2.19 -7.51
C SER A 44 1.85 -3.48 -7.94
N ILE A 45 1.43 -4.25 -6.94
CA ILE A 45 0.64 -5.48 -7.10
C ILE A 45 -0.75 -5.19 -6.58
N ASN A 46 -1.78 -5.55 -7.33
CA ASN A 46 -3.16 -5.32 -6.90
C ASN A 46 -3.67 -6.48 -6.04
N LEU A 47 -4.13 -6.14 -4.85
CA LEU A 47 -4.87 -7.06 -3.99
C LEU A 47 -5.97 -6.27 -3.29
N PRO A 48 -7.22 -6.37 -3.79
CA PRO A 48 -8.32 -5.64 -3.18
C PRO A 48 -8.48 -5.95 -1.68
N LEU A 49 -8.87 -4.95 -0.91
CA LEU A 49 -9.05 -5.09 0.53
C LEU A 49 -9.94 -6.29 0.89
N SER A 50 -11.01 -6.50 0.14
CA SER A 50 -11.95 -7.61 0.40
C SER A 50 -11.30 -8.99 0.30
N ARG A 51 -10.14 -9.07 -0.33
CA ARG A 51 -9.41 -10.32 -0.56
C ARG A 51 -8.08 -10.37 0.19
N PHE A 52 -7.94 -9.57 1.26
CA PHE A 52 -6.65 -9.41 1.93
C PHE A 52 -6.03 -10.73 2.44
N MET A 53 -6.86 -11.70 2.77
CA MET A 53 -6.35 -12.99 3.26
C MET A 53 -5.56 -13.77 2.20
N GLU A 54 -5.75 -13.46 0.92
CA GLU A 54 -4.99 -14.08 -0.15
C GLU A 54 -3.50 -13.73 -0.10
N ALA A 55 -3.16 -12.68 0.65
CA ALA A 55 -1.76 -12.29 0.84
C ALA A 55 -0.91 -13.43 1.41
N GLU A 56 -1.50 -14.29 2.23
CA GLU A 56 -0.77 -15.43 2.81
C GLU A 56 -0.24 -16.38 1.74
N LYS A 57 -1.01 -16.56 0.65
CA LYS A 57 -0.58 -17.40 -0.47
C LYS A 57 0.35 -16.66 -1.43
N MET A 58 0.13 -15.34 -1.56
CA MET A 58 0.94 -14.53 -2.47
C MET A 58 2.34 -14.28 -1.93
N PHE A 59 2.47 -14.10 -0.63
CA PHE A 59 3.73 -13.74 0.03
C PHE A 59 3.98 -14.70 1.18
N GLU A 60 4.74 -15.75 0.90
CA GLU A 60 5.01 -16.79 1.90
C GLU A 60 5.92 -16.28 3.02
N ASP A 61 6.86 -15.39 2.69
CA ASP A 61 7.77 -14.81 3.67
C ASP A 61 7.13 -13.60 4.34
N LYS A 62 6.69 -13.77 5.58
CA LYS A 62 6.00 -12.71 6.33
C LYS A 62 6.94 -11.62 6.86
N SER A 63 8.24 -11.76 6.63
CA SER A 63 9.20 -10.72 7.00
C SER A 63 9.39 -9.68 5.89
N VAL A 64 8.84 -9.90 4.68
CA VAL A 64 8.95 -8.90 3.61
C VAL A 64 8.19 -7.64 4.00
N PRO A 65 8.80 -6.46 3.83
CA PRO A 65 8.08 -5.21 4.10
C PRO A 65 7.00 -4.98 3.05
N ILE A 66 5.81 -4.58 3.50
CA ILE A 66 4.69 -4.29 2.59
C ILE A 66 4.26 -2.84 2.77
N TYR A 67 4.26 -2.10 1.67
CA TYR A 67 3.79 -0.71 1.61
C TYR A 67 2.48 -0.70 0.85
N VAL A 68 1.41 -0.24 1.50
CA VAL A 68 0.05 -0.35 0.98
C VAL A 68 -0.53 1.03 0.70
N TYR A 69 -1.16 1.17 -0.45
CA TYR A 69 -1.94 2.38 -0.77
C TYR A 69 -3.31 2.00 -1.30
N CYS A 70 -4.22 2.97 -1.31
CA CYS A 70 -5.50 2.84 -1.98
C CYS A 70 -5.85 4.18 -2.65
N HIS A 71 -7.12 4.54 -2.77
CA HIS A 71 -7.49 5.83 -3.36
C HIS A 71 -7.20 6.99 -2.39
N SER A 72 -7.73 6.92 -1.18
CA SER A 72 -7.62 8.00 -0.18
C SER A 72 -6.81 7.65 1.07
N GLY A 73 -6.43 6.38 1.22
CA GLY A 73 -5.72 5.89 2.42
C GLY A 73 -6.60 5.13 3.41
N ALA A 74 -7.92 5.16 3.25
CA ALA A 74 -8.83 4.51 4.20
C ALA A 74 -8.81 2.99 4.07
N ARG A 75 -8.94 2.47 2.85
CA ARG A 75 -8.89 1.02 2.61
C ARG A 75 -7.51 0.46 2.92
N SER A 76 -6.45 1.19 2.57
CA SER A 76 -5.08 0.73 2.83
C SER A 76 -4.76 0.71 4.32
N LYS A 77 -5.37 1.58 5.12
CA LYS A 77 -5.25 1.52 6.57
C LYS A 77 -5.85 0.21 7.10
N ARG A 78 -7.02 -0.16 6.61
CA ARG A 78 -7.68 -1.41 7.00
C ARG A 78 -6.90 -2.63 6.50
N MET A 79 -6.37 -2.56 5.28
CA MET A 79 -5.53 -3.62 4.72
C MET A 79 -4.29 -3.84 5.59
N ALA A 80 -3.62 -2.75 5.99
CA ALA A 80 -2.42 -2.85 6.84
C ALA A 80 -2.74 -3.52 8.17
N ALA A 81 -3.88 -3.19 8.78
CA ALA A 81 -4.30 -3.83 10.02
C ALA A 81 -4.57 -5.33 9.83
N GLY A 82 -5.24 -5.69 8.73
CA GLY A 82 -5.52 -7.09 8.41
C GLY A 82 -4.25 -7.90 8.17
N LEU A 83 -3.33 -7.36 7.40
CA LEU A 83 -2.05 -8.04 7.13
C LEU A 83 -1.21 -8.20 8.39
N THR A 84 -1.22 -7.21 9.26
CA THR A 84 -0.53 -7.32 10.55
C THR A 84 -1.10 -8.46 11.38
N LYS A 85 -2.42 -8.60 11.39
CA LYS A 85 -3.08 -9.71 12.09
C LYS A 85 -2.75 -11.07 11.49
N LEU A 86 -2.48 -11.12 10.18
CA LEU A 86 -2.05 -12.36 9.52
C LEU A 86 -0.58 -12.71 9.84
N GLY A 87 0.14 -11.83 10.52
CA GLY A 87 1.51 -12.09 10.95
C GLY A 87 2.58 -11.40 10.12
N PHE A 88 2.22 -10.59 9.14
CA PHE A 88 3.22 -9.80 8.41
C PHE A 88 3.86 -8.81 9.36
N LYS A 89 5.19 -8.78 9.39
CA LYS A 89 5.93 -8.07 10.45
C LYS A 89 6.09 -6.59 10.22
N LYS A 90 6.07 -6.15 8.96
CA LYS A 90 6.19 -4.74 8.62
C LYS A 90 5.21 -4.38 7.54
N VAL A 91 4.14 -3.69 7.91
CA VAL A 91 3.12 -3.23 6.97
C VAL A 91 2.90 -1.74 7.21
N VAL A 92 3.07 -0.95 6.16
CA VAL A 92 2.99 0.51 6.23
C VAL A 92 1.89 1.00 5.31
N ASN A 93 0.92 1.74 5.85
CA ASN A 93 -0.05 2.45 5.04
C ASN A 93 0.61 3.73 4.55
N ILE A 94 0.78 3.88 3.22
CA ILE A 94 1.42 5.08 2.68
C ILE A 94 0.43 6.11 2.13
N GLY A 95 -0.87 5.83 2.21
CA GLY A 95 -1.89 6.84 1.88
C GLY A 95 -2.61 6.57 0.59
N GLY A 96 -2.99 7.64 -0.10
CA GLY A 96 -3.87 7.57 -1.26
C GLY A 96 -3.26 8.04 -2.56
N ILE A 97 -3.56 7.28 -3.63
CA ILE A 97 -3.08 7.60 -4.98
C ILE A 97 -3.62 8.96 -5.46
N MET A 98 -4.73 9.45 -4.87
CA MET A 98 -5.25 10.77 -5.21
C MET A 98 -4.24 11.89 -4.95
N ASP A 99 -3.30 11.68 -4.03
CA ASP A 99 -2.26 12.65 -3.70
C ASP A 99 -0.93 12.38 -4.40
N TYR A 100 -0.86 11.30 -5.18
CA TYR A 100 0.38 10.93 -5.87
C TYR A 100 0.71 11.93 -6.99
N LYS A 101 1.96 12.37 -7.01
CA LYS A 101 2.43 13.41 -7.95
C LYS A 101 3.15 12.87 -9.17
N GLY A 102 3.37 11.55 -9.23
CA GLY A 102 4.04 10.93 -10.36
C GLY A 102 3.08 10.49 -11.44
N GLN A 103 3.62 9.79 -12.44
CA GLN A 103 2.82 9.25 -13.55
C GLN A 103 2.28 7.88 -13.20
N LEU A 104 1.05 7.60 -13.66
CA LEU A 104 0.41 6.30 -13.49
C LEU A 104 0.69 5.40 -14.67
N GLU A 105 0.76 4.10 -14.41
CA GLU A 105 0.77 3.07 -15.43
C GLU A 105 -0.64 2.51 -15.61
N ARG A 106 -0.87 1.92 -16.76
CA ARG A 106 -2.14 1.26 -17.08
C ARG A 106 -1.94 -0.10 -17.69
#